data_981a60bb73ad1f92d31957a4b2fc8623
#
_entry.id   981a60bb73ad1f92d31957a4b2fc8623
#
_cell.length_a   1.000
_cell.length_b   1.000
_cell.length_c   1.000
_cell.angle_alpha   90.00
_cell.angle_beta   90.00
_cell.angle_gamma   90.00
#
_symmetry.space_group_name_H-M   'P 1'
#
loop_
_entity.id
_entity.type
_entity.pdbx_description
1 polymer ?
#
loop_
_entity_poly.entity_id
_entity_poly.type
_entity_poly.pdbx_seq_one_letter_code
_entity_poly.pdbx_strand_id
1 'polypeptide(L)'
;GHKGENLLKTEKVSLEYSDKNEFTHLYTLHIKPDGTYEIFFDLESKAAGKMVDDWGFPKETIDDPSDKKPDDWVDETEIDDPDDKKPSGYDDIPAQIADPDATKPEDWDDEDDGEWEPPLIDNPEFKGEFMAKKIENPAYKGEWSPNQIANKDYVKGEQLAAFDAKYIGYELWIVNNGTIFDNILVTDDLEYAKAQGEKLWRPTSKGEKEVKEAWDKENKPADEEGSEDGEDGEDGEDGEEEEKDEL
;
A
#
# COMPACT_ATOMS: atom_id res chain seq x y z
N GLY A 1 13.03 12.86 21.88
CA GLY A 1 13.51 13.58 20.70
C GLY A 1 15.00 13.39 20.44
N HIS A 2 15.42 13.50 19.20
CA HIS A 2 16.83 13.42 18.79
C HIS A 2 17.28 14.78 18.29
N LYS A 3 18.38 15.32 18.85
CA LYS A 3 18.89 16.67 18.51
C LYS A 3 17.84 17.80 18.53
N GLY A 4 16.84 17.69 19.41
CA GLY A 4 15.75 18.67 19.54
C GLY A 4 14.54 18.43 18.64
N GLU A 5 14.57 17.42 17.81
CA GLU A 5 13.43 17.02 16.96
C GLU A 5 12.70 15.83 17.55
N ASN A 6 11.38 15.82 17.43
CA ASN A 6 10.56 14.67 17.78
C ASN A 6 10.51 13.70 16.62
N LEU A 7 11.22 12.60 16.74
CA LEU A 7 11.17 11.51 15.77
C LEU A 7 10.00 10.58 16.13
N LEU A 8 9.17 10.32 15.16
CA LEU A 8 8.01 9.44 15.30
C LEU A 8 8.27 8.12 14.58
N LYS A 9 7.59 7.06 15.01
CA LYS A 9 7.55 5.81 14.25
C LYS A 9 6.98 6.07 12.86
N THR A 10 7.70 5.65 11.83
CA THR A 10 7.38 5.92 10.42
C THR A 10 6.04 5.28 10.05
N GLU A 11 5.85 4.02 10.42
CA GLU A 11 4.59 3.33 10.23
C GLU A 11 3.77 3.34 11.52
N LYS A 12 2.49 3.66 11.41
CA LYS A 12 1.57 3.63 12.54
C LYS A 12 1.35 2.18 12.98
N VAL A 13 1.17 1.98 14.29
CA VAL A 13 0.70 0.71 14.83
C VAL A 13 -0.75 0.52 14.40
N SER A 14 -1.03 -0.58 13.72
CA SER A 14 -2.39 -0.92 13.32
C SER A 14 -3.14 -1.52 14.50
N LEU A 15 -4.31 -0.96 14.81
CA LEU A 15 -5.27 -1.48 15.77
C LEU A 15 -6.52 -1.93 15.00
N GLU A 16 -7.07 -3.08 15.35
CA GLU A 16 -8.31 -3.57 14.79
C GLU A 16 -9.51 -2.72 15.24
N TYR A 17 -10.65 -2.90 14.60
CA TYR A 17 -11.86 -2.15 14.99
C TYR A 17 -12.32 -2.50 16.40
N SER A 18 -12.17 -3.76 16.80
CA SER A 18 -12.45 -4.26 18.16
C SER A 18 -11.60 -3.63 19.25
N ASP A 19 -10.40 -3.14 18.89
CA ASP A 19 -9.48 -2.46 19.79
C ASP A 19 -9.86 -0.98 20.02
N LYS A 20 -10.81 -0.44 19.21
CA LYS A 20 -11.23 0.98 19.23
C LYS A 20 -12.59 1.13 19.86
N ASN A 21 -12.68 0.84 21.14
CA ASN A 21 -13.91 0.92 21.93
C ASN A 21 -13.76 1.92 23.10
N GLU A 22 -14.80 2.05 23.90
CA GLU A 22 -14.86 2.97 25.04
C GLU A 22 -14.28 2.44 26.34
N PHE A 23 -13.75 1.21 26.35
CA PHE A 23 -13.23 0.59 27.55
C PHE A 23 -11.77 1.00 27.85
N THR A 24 -11.34 0.70 29.07
CA THR A 24 -9.95 0.94 29.48
C THR A 24 -9.01 0.03 28.72
N HIS A 25 -7.96 0.61 28.15
CA HIS A 25 -6.90 -0.05 27.40
C HIS A 25 -5.54 0.15 28.06
N LEU A 26 -4.65 -0.81 27.86
CA LEU A 26 -3.27 -0.78 28.35
C LEU A 26 -2.28 -0.64 27.19
N TYR A 27 -1.49 0.43 27.21
CA TYR A 27 -0.41 0.65 26.25
C TYR A 27 0.93 0.36 26.91
N THR A 28 1.76 -0.48 26.29
CA THR A 28 3.10 -0.75 26.78
C THR A 28 4.13 -0.60 25.67
N LEU A 29 5.18 0.16 25.93
CA LEU A 29 6.36 0.26 25.07
C LEU A 29 7.54 -0.37 25.80
N HIS A 30 8.08 -1.44 25.27
CA HIS A 30 9.29 -2.09 25.72
C HIS A 30 10.46 -1.75 24.80
N ILE A 31 11.49 -1.10 25.32
CA ILE A 31 12.74 -0.79 24.62
C ILE A 31 13.83 -1.66 25.22
N LYS A 32 14.48 -2.45 24.39
CA LYS A 32 15.57 -3.34 24.80
C LYS A 32 16.93 -2.65 24.73
N PRO A 33 17.96 -3.12 25.46
CA PRO A 33 19.28 -2.50 25.48
C PRO A 33 19.98 -2.43 24.11
N ASP A 34 19.62 -3.27 23.16
CA ASP A 34 20.14 -3.29 21.80
C ASP A 34 19.45 -2.29 20.85
N GLY A 35 18.48 -1.51 21.36
CA GLY A 35 17.72 -0.54 20.57
C GLY A 35 16.56 -1.17 19.77
N THR A 36 16.25 -2.45 19.98
CA THR A 36 15.01 -3.03 19.51
C THR A 36 13.86 -2.63 20.42
N TYR A 37 12.65 -2.62 19.88
CA TYR A 37 11.46 -2.28 20.66
C TYR A 37 10.33 -3.26 20.37
N GLU A 38 9.36 -3.29 21.28
CA GLU A 38 8.10 -3.99 21.13
C GLU A 38 6.97 -3.14 21.74
N ILE A 39 5.87 -3.01 21.01
CA ILE A 39 4.69 -2.26 21.43
C ILE A 39 3.56 -3.26 21.68
N PHE A 40 3.01 -3.19 22.88
CA PHE A 40 1.87 -4.00 23.27
C PHE A 40 0.64 -3.10 23.43
N PHE A 41 -0.49 -3.63 23.03
CA PHE A 41 -1.81 -3.11 23.32
C PHE A 41 -2.60 -4.22 24.02
N ASP A 42 -3.11 -3.95 25.20
CA ASP A 42 -3.82 -4.91 26.03
C ASP A 42 -3.03 -6.23 26.26
N LEU A 43 -1.71 -6.10 26.49
CA LEU A 43 -0.73 -7.18 26.66
C LEU A 43 -0.44 -8.00 25.38
N GLU A 44 -1.08 -7.70 24.26
CA GLU A 44 -0.78 -8.32 22.97
C GLU A 44 0.26 -7.53 22.20
N SER A 45 1.24 -8.20 21.61
CA SER A 45 2.25 -7.58 20.77
C SER A 45 1.63 -7.12 19.45
N LYS A 46 1.63 -5.83 19.18
CA LYS A 46 1.07 -5.23 17.96
C LYS A 46 2.15 -4.76 16.98
N ALA A 47 3.36 -4.46 17.47
CA ALA A 47 4.49 -4.09 16.62
C ALA A 47 5.82 -4.33 17.32
N ALA A 48 6.83 -4.70 16.56
CA ALA A 48 8.19 -4.85 17.03
C ALA A 48 9.17 -4.46 15.91
N GLY A 49 10.38 -4.02 16.28
CA GLY A 49 11.37 -3.62 15.29
C GLY A 49 12.62 -3.01 15.92
N LYS A 50 13.34 -2.23 15.12
CA LYS A 50 14.51 -1.47 15.58
C LYS A 50 14.21 0.03 15.51
N MET A 51 14.53 0.75 16.59
CA MET A 51 14.30 2.19 16.65
C MET A 51 15.01 2.94 15.52
N VAL A 52 16.23 2.54 15.17
CA VAL A 52 17.03 3.17 14.09
C VAL A 52 16.39 3.03 12.71
N ASP A 53 15.65 1.95 12.48
CA ASP A 53 15.02 1.67 11.18
C ASP A 53 13.61 2.26 11.07
N ASP A 54 12.86 2.22 12.19
CA ASP A 54 11.42 2.47 12.16
C ASP A 54 11.02 3.87 12.63
N TRP A 55 11.90 4.63 13.29
CA TRP A 55 11.57 5.88 13.97
C TRP A 55 12.21 7.12 13.34
N GLY A 56 12.58 7.07 12.07
CA GLY A 56 13.13 8.20 11.34
C GLY A 56 14.51 8.66 11.81
N PHE A 57 15.26 7.81 12.52
CA PHE A 57 16.65 8.10 12.85
C PHE A 57 17.54 8.10 11.60
N PRO A 58 18.66 8.86 11.62
CA PRO A 58 19.61 8.84 10.53
C PRO A 58 20.11 7.42 10.25
N LYS A 59 20.03 6.98 9.00
CA LYS A 59 20.52 5.66 8.57
C LYS A 59 22.04 5.57 8.69
N GLU A 60 22.57 4.35 8.80
CA GLU A 60 24.02 4.10 8.88
C GLU A 60 24.78 4.57 7.65
N THR A 61 24.16 4.46 6.49
CA THR A 61 24.70 4.93 5.22
C THR A 61 23.76 5.93 4.58
N ILE A 62 24.32 6.81 3.80
CA ILE A 62 23.62 7.79 2.94
C ILE A 62 24.23 7.73 1.55
N ASP A 63 23.47 8.18 0.57
CA ASP A 63 23.96 8.38 -0.79
C ASP A 63 25.13 9.37 -0.78
N ASP A 64 26.19 9.05 -1.52
CA ASP A 64 27.32 9.96 -1.67
C ASP A 64 26.88 11.19 -2.50
N PRO A 65 26.81 12.39 -1.92
CA PRO A 65 26.36 13.59 -2.65
C PRO A 65 27.34 14.02 -3.75
N SER A 66 28.55 13.47 -3.75
CA SER A 66 29.55 13.73 -4.79
C SER A 66 29.46 12.76 -5.97
N ASP A 67 28.80 11.64 -5.78
CA ASP A 67 28.61 10.64 -6.83
C ASP A 67 27.43 11.04 -7.71
N LYS A 68 27.73 11.27 -8.97
CA LYS A 68 26.72 11.69 -9.96
C LYS A 68 26.56 10.63 -11.01
N LYS A 69 25.33 10.50 -11.49
CA LYS A 69 25.03 9.63 -12.62
C LYS A 69 25.93 10.01 -13.81
N PRO A 70 26.68 9.05 -14.36
CA PRO A 70 27.47 9.26 -15.58
C PRO A 70 26.58 9.68 -16.75
N ASP A 71 27.05 10.63 -17.56
CA ASP A 71 26.28 11.14 -18.72
C ASP A 71 26.02 10.04 -19.77
N ASP A 72 26.84 8.99 -19.77
CA ASP A 72 26.74 7.82 -20.65
C ASP A 72 25.98 6.65 -20.05
N TRP A 73 25.30 6.85 -18.91
CA TRP A 73 24.47 5.82 -18.29
C TRP A 73 23.19 5.60 -19.11
N VAL A 74 22.93 4.37 -19.47
CA VAL A 74 21.80 3.99 -20.32
C VAL A 74 20.61 3.63 -19.45
N ASP A 75 19.53 4.39 -19.55
CA ASP A 75 18.28 4.16 -18.81
C ASP A 75 17.27 3.31 -19.58
N GLU A 76 17.42 3.25 -20.90
CA GLU A 76 16.49 2.53 -21.79
C GLU A 76 16.72 1.03 -21.64
N THR A 77 15.70 0.34 -21.15
CA THR A 77 15.69 -1.12 -20.99
C THR A 77 15.57 -1.85 -22.33
N GLU A 78 14.93 -1.21 -23.30
CA GLU A 78 14.67 -1.77 -24.63
C GLU A 78 15.09 -0.79 -25.73
N ILE A 79 15.57 -1.31 -26.80
CA ILE A 79 15.91 -0.59 -28.04
C ILE A 79 15.24 -1.24 -29.24
N ASP A 80 15.14 -0.48 -30.33
CA ASP A 80 14.74 -1.05 -31.60
C ASP A 80 15.76 -2.09 -32.07
N ASP A 81 15.28 -3.24 -32.53
CA ASP A 81 16.13 -4.29 -33.09
C ASP A 81 16.85 -3.79 -34.34
N PRO A 82 18.18 -3.65 -34.33
CA PRO A 82 18.93 -3.16 -35.48
C PRO A 82 18.87 -4.09 -36.69
N ASP A 83 18.49 -5.35 -36.47
CA ASP A 83 18.35 -6.35 -37.52
C ASP A 83 16.94 -6.38 -38.14
N ASP A 84 15.94 -5.83 -37.45
CA ASP A 84 14.56 -5.71 -37.95
C ASP A 84 14.41 -4.47 -38.83
N LYS A 85 14.77 -4.64 -40.08
CA LYS A 85 14.76 -3.57 -41.06
C LYS A 85 13.43 -3.50 -41.81
N LYS A 86 13.01 -2.30 -42.07
CA LYS A 86 11.83 -2.03 -42.89
C LYS A 86 11.95 -2.76 -44.26
N PRO A 87 10.98 -3.60 -44.62
CA PRO A 87 10.96 -4.26 -45.93
C PRO A 87 10.93 -3.27 -47.08
N SER A 88 11.60 -3.63 -48.15
CA SER A 88 11.54 -2.83 -49.39
C SER A 88 10.10 -2.77 -49.91
N GLY A 89 9.62 -1.56 -50.28
CA GLY A 89 8.26 -1.37 -50.75
C GLY A 89 7.18 -1.28 -49.69
N TYR A 90 7.56 -1.28 -48.39
CA TYR A 90 6.59 -1.16 -47.29
C TYR A 90 5.78 0.15 -47.33
N ASP A 91 6.43 1.26 -47.66
CA ASP A 91 5.79 2.60 -47.78
C ASP A 91 5.05 2.79 -49.11
N ASP A 92 5.27 1.92 -50.09
CA ASP A 92 4.61 2.00 -51.38
C ASP A 92 3.18 1.44 -51.36
N ILE A 93 2.79 0.80 -50.23
CA ILE A 93 1.45 0.25 -50.04
C ILE A 93 0.52 1.40 -49.61
N PRO A 94 -0.45 1.82 -50.43
CA PRO A 94 -1.36 2.89 -50.09
C PRO A 94 -2.34 2.45 -49.00
N ALA A 95 -2.75 3.39 -48.15
CA ALA A 95 -3.73 3.13 -47.09
C ALA A 95 -5.11 2.75 -47.62
N GLN A 96 -5.44 3.24 -48.80
CA GLN A 96 -6.72 2.99 -49.46
C GLN A 96 -6.48 2.55 -50.91
N ILE A 97 -7.33 1.68 -51.37
CA ILE A 97 -7.37 1.16 -52.74
C ILE A 97 -8.78 1.32 -53.32
N ALA A 98 -8.90 1.38 -54.63
CA ALA A 98 -10.19 1.31 -55.28
C ALA A 98 -10.88 -0.02 -54.97
N ASP A 99 -12.17 0.02 -54.63
CA ASP A 99 -12.96 -1.17 -54.29
C ASP A 99 -13.01 -2.10 -55.54
N PRO A 100 -12.40 -3.30 -55.48
CA PRO A 100 -12.37 -4.22 -56.63
C PRO A 100 -13.73 -4.83 -56.95
N ASP A 101 -14.67 -4.79 -55.97
CA ASP A 101 -16.01 -5.36 -56.14
C ASP A 101 -17.03 -4.28 -56.58
N ALA A 102 -16.65 -3.01 -56.59
CA ALA A 102 -17.51 -1.95 -57.01
C ALA A 102 -17.71 -1.97 -58.53
N THR A 103 -18.93 -1.93 -58.96
CA THR A 103 -19.29 -1.86 -60.37
C THR A 103 -19.99 -0.54 -60.65
N LYS A 104 -19.73 0.01 -61.89
CA LYS A 104 -20.40 1.22 -62.35
C LYS A 104 -21.91 1.00 -62.32
N PRO A 105 -22.71 1.86 -61.69
CA PRO A 105 -24.18 1.81 -61.76
C PRO A 105 -24.68 1.90 -63.17
N GLU A 106 -25.74 1.17 -63.44
CA GLU A 106 -26.33 1.13 -64.82
C GLU A 106 -26.95 2.48 -65.24
N ASP A 107 -27.26 3.34 -64.28
CA ASP A 107 -27.88 4.65 -64.46
C ASP A 107 -26.83 5.79 -64.40
N TRP A 108 -25.53 5.48 -64.34
CA TRP A 108 -24.44 6.46 -64.38
C TRP A 108 -24.13 6.93 -65.79
N ASP A 109 -24.24 8.23 -66.03
CA ASP A 109 -23.92 8.84 -67.31
C ASP A 109 -22.62 9.61 -67.26
N ASP A 110 -21.60 9.16 -68.03
CA ASP A 110 -20.27 9.82 -68.04
C ASP A 110 -20.29 11.22 -68.57
N GLU A 111 -21.33 11.60 -69.41
CA GLU A 111 -21.46 12.96 -69.95
C GLU A 111 -22.02 13.93 -68.90
N ASP A 112 -22.92 13.48 -68.04
CA ASP A 112 -23.57 14.29 -67.02
C ASP A 112 -22.91 14.14 -65.61
N ASP A 113 -22.46 12.93 -65.24
CA ASP A 113 -21.92 12.59 -63.92
C ASP A 113 -20.37 12.54 -63.86
N GLY A 114 -19.72 12.62 -65.06
CA GLY A 114 -18.27 12.48 -65.17
C GLY A 114 -17.78 11.03 -65.21
N GLU A 115 -16.49 10.82 -65.40
CA GLU A 115 -15.88 9.51 -65.46
C GLU A 115 -16.06 8.77 -64.12
N TRP A 116 -16.64 7.58 -64.14
CA TRP A 116 -16.88 6.80 -62.94
C TRP A 116 -15.59 6.26 -62.34
N GLU A 117 -15.36 6.54 -61.07
CA GLU A 117 -14.28 5.97 -60.28
C GLU A 117 -14.84 5.11 -59.13
N PRO A 118 -14.30 3.91 -58.92
CA PRO A 118 -14.75 3.10 -57.79
C PRO A 118 -14.47 3.78 -56.45
N PRO A 119 -15.34 3.62 -55.45
CA PRO A 119 -15.10 4.14 -54.11
C PRO A 119 -13.82 3.57 -53.53
N LEU A 120 -13.16 4.34 -52.66
CA LEU A 120 -11.96 3.89 -51.97
C LEU A 120 -12.35 3.10 -50.72
N ILE A 121 -11.71 1.96 -50.58
CA ILE A 121 -11.79 1.11 -49.36
C ILE A 121 -10.44 1.01 -48.68
N ASP A 122 -10.43 0.68 -47.40
CA ASP A 122 -9.20 0.47 -46.67
C ASP A 122 -8.43 -0.72 -47.25
N ASN A 123 -7.17 -0.49 -47.50
CA ASN A 123 -6.30 -1.51 -48.08
C ASN A 123 -5.91 -2.57 -47.01
N PRO A 124 -6.31 -3.83 -47.14
CA PRO A 124 -5.99 -4.89 -46.17
C PRO A 124 -4.49 -5.20 -46.09
N GLU A 125 -3.70 -4.79 -47.11
CA GLU A 125 -2.24 -4.95 -47.10
C GLU A 125 -1.51 -3.81 -46.39
N PHE A 126 -2.21 -2.70 -46.13
CA PHE A 126 -1.62 -1.56 -45.42
C PHE A 126 -1.51 -1.85 -43.91
N LYS A 127 -0.27 -1.84 -43.41
CA LYS A 127 0.06 -2.17 -42.01
C LYS A 127 0.43 -0.94 -41.17
N GLY A 128 0.17 0.26 -41.67
CA GLY A 128 0.55 1.48 -40.97
C GLY A 128 2.03 1.83 -41.07
N GLU A 129 2.52 2.64 -40.15
CA GLU A 129 3.96 2.95 -40.07
C GLU A 129 4.75 1.73 -39.59
N PHE A 130 5.90 1.51 -40.19
CA PHE A 130 6.78 0.46 -39.77
C PHE A 130 7.37 0.78 -38.35
N MET A 131 7.17 -0.11 -37.43
CA MET A 131 7.81 -0.06 -36.12
C MET A 131 8.69 -1.31 -35.96
N ALA A 132 9.98 -1.08 -35.74
CA ALA A 132 10.90 -2.17 -35.45
C ALA A 132 10.52 -2.87 -34.14
N LYS A 133 10.79 -4.16 -34.08
CA LYS A 133 10.62 -4.93 -32.84
C LYS A 133 11.53 -4.37 -31.76
N LYS A 134 11.05 -4.39 -30.53
CA LYS A 134 11.87 -4.04 -29.38
C LYS A 134 12.65 -5.26 -28.90
N ILE A 135 13.91 -5.04 -28.57
CA ILE A 135 14.78 -6.03 -27.93
C ILE A 135 15.38 -5.45 -26.65
N GLU A 136 15.79 -6.31 -25.74
CA GLU A 136 16.51 -5.89 -24.54
C GLU A 136 17.76 -5.10 -24.92
N ASN A 137 17.96 -3.96 -24.28
CA ASN A 137 19.12 -3.13 -24.54
C ASN A 137 20.38 -3.73 -23.88
N PRO A 138 21.35 -4.23 -24.65
CA PRO A 138 22.56 -4.84 -24.08
C PRO A 138 23.47 -3.83 -23.34
N ALA A 139 23.24 -2.54 -23.52
CA ALA A 139 23.96 -1.48 -22.80
C ALA A 139 23.30 -1.11 -21.46
N TYR A 140 22.08 -1.59 -21.19
CA TYR A 140 21.40 -1.35 -19.94
C TYR A 140 22.05 -2.14 -18.80
N LYS A 141 22.47 -1.45 -17.73
CA LYS A 141 23.17 -2.01 -16.57
C LYS A 141 22.34 -1.99 -15.29
N GLY A 142 21.05 -1.69 -15.39
CA GLY A 142 20.18 -1.45 -14.25
C GLY A 142 19.96 0.02 -13.95
N GLU A 143 19.08 0.31 -13.00
CA GLU A 143 18.88 1.66 -12.50
C GLU A 143 20.15 2.15 -11.80
N TRP A 144 20.53 3.39 -12.12
CA TRP A 144 21.67 4.00 -11.45
C TRP A 144 21.30 4.40 -10.01
N SER A 145 22.19 4.10 -9.09
CA SER A 145 22.12 4.59 -7.72
C SER A 145 23.50 5.06 -7.27
N PRO A 146 23.59 6.14 -6.49
CA PRO A 146 24.87 6.61 -5.98
C PRO A 146 25.51 5.60 -5.02
N ASN A 147 26.81 5.64 -4.93
CA ASN A 147 27.53 4.87 -3.92
C ASN A 147 27.10 5.28 -2.52
N GLN A 148 27.12 4.32 -1.60
CA GLN A 148 26.77 4.56 -0.20
C GLN A 148 28.03 4.93 0.61
N ILE A 149 27.92 5.99 1.40
CA ILE A 149 28.97 6.42 2.34
C ILE A 149 28.44 6.38 3.78
N ALA A 150 29.34 6.24 4.73
CA ALA A 150 28.99 6.27 6.15
C ALA A 150 28.35 7.61 6.56
N ASN A 151 27.22 7.53 7.21
CA ASN A 151 26.52 8.70 7.74
C ASN A 151 27.14 9.14 9.08
N LYS A 152 27.62 10.36 9.14
CA LYS A 152 28.22 10.94 10.35
C LYS A 152 27.20 11.18 11.47
N ASP A 153 25.93 11.28 11.13
CA ASP A 153 24.83 11.53 12.07
C ASP A 153 24.17 10.24 12.57
N TYR A 154 24.66 9.08 12.10
CA TYR A 154 24.15 7.78 12.54
C TYR A 154 24.39 7.56 14.04
N VAL A 155 23.37 7.06 14.72
CA VAL A 155 23.40 6.69 16.14
C VAL A 155 23.09 5.21 16.27
N LYS A 156 23.96 4.48 16.94
CA LYS A 156 23.74 3.04 17.19
C LYS A 156 22.55 2.80 18.10
N GLY A 157 21.85 1.70 17.88
CA GLY A 157 20.64 1.34 18.62
C GLY A 157 20.84 1.32 20.13
N GLU A 158 21.98 0.81 20.60
CA GLU A 158 22.32 0.75 22.01
C GLU A 158 22.44 2.13 22.66
N GLN A 159 22.84 3.14 21.89
CA GLN A 159 22.91 4.52 22.38
C GLN A 159 21.54 5.16 22.52
N LEU A 160 20.56 4.70 21.74
CA LEU A 160 19.17 5.19 21.82
C LEU A 160 18.43 4.59 23.03
N ALA A 161 18.78 3.38 23.41
CA ALA A 161 18.20 2.69 24.58
C ALA A 161 18.84 3.13 25.90
N ALA A 162 20.09 3.60 25.88
CA ALA A 162 20.84 4.02 27.07
C ALA A 162 20.67 5.52 27.32
N PHE A 163 19.73 5.90 28.18
CA PHE A 163 19.55 7.29 28.62
C PHE A 163 19.42 7.38 30.14
N ASP A 164 19.94 8.45 30.69
CA ASP A 164 19.84 8.76 32.13
C ASP A 164 18.76 9.83 32.33
N ALA A 165 17.59 9.39 32.75
CA ALA A 165 16.42 10.25 32.95
C ALA A 165 16.18 10.51 34.44
N LYS A 166 16.12 11.79 34.83
CA LYS A 166 15.78 12.20 36.21
C LYS A 166 14.31 12.50 36.42
N TYR A 167 13.59 12.80 35.32
CA TYR A 167 12.20 13.18 35.33
C TYR A 167 11.46 12.47 34.20
N ILE A 168 10.20 12.20 34.45
CA ILE A 168 9.26 11.73 33.44
C ILE A 168 8.18 12.81 33.28
N GLY A 169 7.76 13.07 32.05
CA GLY A 169 6.71 14.02 31.71
C GLY A 169 5.72 13.38 30.76
N TYR A 170 4.45 13.77 30.92
CA TYR A 170 3.37 13.31 30.06
C TYR A 170 2.74 14.52 29.38
N GLU A 171 2.66 14.45 28.04
CA GLU A 171 1.88 15.37 27.23
C GLU A 171 0.57 14.67 26.85
N LEU A 172 -0.51 15.08 27.54
CA LEU A 172 -1.84 14.47 27.42
C LEU A 172 -2.77 15.44 26.69
N TRP A 173 -2.50 15.70 25.41
CA TRP A 173 -3.37 16.51 24.58
C TRP A 173 -4.38 15.62 23.84
N ILE A 174 -5.67 15.89 23.99
CA ILE A 174 -6.78 15.18 23.35
C ILE A 174 -7.79 16.16 22.78
N VAL A 175 -8.40 15.80 21.66
CA VAL A 175 -9.44 16.62 21.00
C VAL A 175 -10.78 16.48 21.74
N ASN A 176 -11.10 15.28 22.21
CA ASN A 176 -12.34 14.97 22.92
C ASN A 176 -12.08 14.97 24.44
N ASN A 177 -12.99 15.54 25.21
CA ASN A 177 -12.93 15.48 26.65
C ASN A 177 -13.38 14.12 27.21
N GLY A 178 -13.06 13.83 28.47
CA GLY A 178 -13.54 12.65 29.19
C GLY A 178 -12.56 11.46 29.20
N THR A 179 -11.44 11.51 28.47
CA THR A 179 -10.42 10.46 28.55
C THR A 179 -9.67 10.53 29.88
N ILE A 180 -9.55 9.42 30.56
CA ILE A 180 -8.82 9.27 31.83
C ILE A 180 -7.51 8.54 31.54
N PHE A 181 -6.40 9.10 32.01
CA PHE A 181 -5.08 8.46 31.97
C PHE A 181 -4.66 8.13 33.38
N ASP A 182 -4.31 6.87 33.65
CA ASP A 182 -4.05 6.35 34.96
C ASP A 182 -2.98 5.23 34.93
N ASN A 183 -2.52 4.79 36.11
CA ASN A 183 -1.64 3.62 36.30
C ASN A 183 -0.35 3.69 35.48
N ILE A 184 0.33 4.83 35.47
CA ILE A 184 1.55 5.02 34.70
C ILE A 184 2.74 4.34 35.39
N LEU A 185 3.38 3.40 34.67
CA LEU A 185 4.50 2.60 35.17
C LEU A 185 5.73 2.78 34.28
N VAL A 186 6.89 2.96 34.89
CA VAL A 186 8.20 2.86 34.23
C VAL A 186 9.04 1.87 35.02
N THR A 187 9.55 0.86 34.33
CA THR A 187 10.35 -0.20 34.93
C THR A 187 11.33 -0.76 33.91
N ASP A 188 12.40 -1.37 34.37
CA ASP A 188 13.36 -2.14 33.57
C ASP A 188 13.02 -3.64 33.52
N ASP A 189 11.91 -4.06 34.16
CA ASP A 189 11.43 -5.43 34.21
C ASP A 189 10.12 -5.59 33.44
N LEU A 190 10.18 -6.21 32.25
CA LEU A 190 9.02 -6.45 31.41
C LEU A 190 8.01 -7.40 32.06
N GLU A 191 8.48 -8.42 32.78
CA GLU A 191 7.56 -9.39 33.41
C GLU A 191 6.81 -8.74 34.57
N TYR A 192 7.47 -7.84 35.31
CA TYR A 192 6.81 -7.02 36.30
C TYR A 192 5.74 -6.11 35.66
N ALA A 193 6.07 -5.46 34.53
CA ALA A 193 5.12 -4.61 33.81
C ALA A 193 3.88 -5.40 33.35
N LYS A 194 4.08 -6.58 32.78
CA LYS A 194 2.98 -7.49 32.38
C LYS A 194 2.14 -7.93 33.57
N ALA A 195 2.77 -8.32 34.68
CA ALA A 195 2.07 -8.72 35.89
C ALA A 195 1.22 -7.58 36.48
N GLN A 196 1.71 -6.32 36.43
CA GLN A 196 0.91 -5.17 36.85
C GLN A 196 -0.26 -4.92 35.88
N GLY A 197 -0.04 -5.07 34.57
CA GLY A 197 -1.10 -5.00 33.57
C GLY A 197 -2.21 -6.01 33.82
N GLU A 198 -1.86 -7.28 34.02
CA GLU A 198 -2.83 -8.33 34.35
C GLU A 198 -3.62 -8.02 35.63
N LYS A 199 -2.95 -7.46 36.63
CA LYS A 199 -3.56 -7.16 37.92
C LYS A 199 -4.47 -5.95 37.90
N LEU A 200 -4.13 -4.91 37.14
CA LEU A 200 -4.83 -3.62 37.16
C LEU A 200 -5.79 -3.47 35.97
N TRP A 201 -5.29 -3.67 34.77
CA TRP A 201 -6.07 -3.45 33.54
C TRP A 201 -7.15 -4.52 33.33
N ARG A 202 -6.81 -5.81 33.41
CA ARG A 202 -7.74 -6.90 33.05
C ARG A 202 -9.04 -6.90 33.90
N PRO A 203 -9.01 -6.74 35.24
CA PRO A 203 -10.23 -6.66 36.01
C PRO A 203 -11.05 -5.42 35.69
N THR A 204 -10.39 -4.27 35.46
CA THR A 204 -11.06 -3.02 35.11
C THR A 204 -11.80 -3.14 33.78
N SER A 205 -11.10 -3.51 32.72
CA SER A 205 -11.71 -3.69 31.39
C SER A 205 -12.84 -4.71 31.39
N LYS A 206 -12.69 -5.80 32.14
CA LYS A 206 -13.75 -6.82 32.29
C LYS A 206 -14.98 -6.24 33.01
N GLY A 207 -14.78 -5.53 34.12
CA GLY A 207 -15.87 -4.92 34.87
C GLY A 207 -16.64 -3.87 34.05
N GLU A 208 -15.92 -3.06 33.29
CA GLU A 208 -16.52 -2.08 32.37
C GLU A 208 -17.43 -2.75 31.33
N LYS A 209 -16.97 -3.86 30.72
CA LYS A 209 -17.77 -4.63 29.75
C LYS A 209 -19.05 -5.20 30.39
N GLU A 210 -18.93 -5.78 31.59
CA GLU A 210 -20.08 -6.33 32.33
C GLU A 210 -21.11 -5.23 32.64
N VAL A 211 -20.66 -4.06 33.09
CA VAL A 211 -21.55 -2.91 33.36
C VAL A 211 -22.21 -2.42 32.09
N LYS A 212 -21.47 -2.29 30.98
CA LYS A 212 -22.01 -1.87 29.69
C LYS A 212 -23.08 -2.85 29.18
N GLU A 213 -22.80 -4.14 29.21
CA GLU A 213 -23.78 -5.17 28.83
C GLU A 213 -25.05 -5.14 29.65
N ALA A 214 -24.93 -4.92 30.97
CA ALA A 214 -26.08 -4.78 31.85
C ALA A 214 -26.92 -3.54 31.50
N TRP A 215 -26.23 -2.40 31.28
CA TRP A 215 -26.89 -1.15 30.90
C TRP A 215 -27.59 -1.24 29.56
N ASP A 216 -26.96 -1.86 28.56
CA ASP A 216 -27.53 -2.05 27.24
C ASP A 216 -28.78 -2.94 27.28
N LYS A 217 -28.80 -3.97 28.12
CA LYS A 217 -30.00 -4.81 28.34
C LYS A 217 -31.17 -4.04 28.93
N GLU A 218 -30.88 -3.16 29.92
CA GLU A 218 -31.91 -2.34 30.57
C GLU A 218 -32.44 -1.21 29.67
N ASN A 219 -31.60 -0.71 28.75
CA ASN A 219 -31.90 0.45 27.92
C ASN A 219 -32.11 0.10 26.44
N LYS A 220 -32.26 -1.21 26.11
CA LYS A 220 -32.56 -1.64 24.74
C LYS A 220 -33.89 -1.04 24.29
N PRO A 221 -33.96 -0.32 23.14
CA PRO A 221 -35.22 0.19 22.63
C PRO A 221 -36.23 -0.94 22.42
N ALA A 222 -37.48 -0.73 22.80
CA ALA A 222 -38.57 -1.73 22.72
C ALA A 222 -38.88 -2.20 21.28
N ASP A 223 -38.33 -1.54 20.27
CA ASP A 223 -38.56 -1.84 18.85
C ASP A 223 -37.69 -2.97 18.28
N GLU A 224 -36.69 -3.47 19.03
CA GLU A 224 -35.81 -4.56 18.59
C GLU A 224 -36.24 -5.95 19.09
N GLU A 225 -37.26 -6.07 19.94
CA GLU A 225 -37.75 -7.37 20.44
C GLU A 225 -38.71 -8.07 19.46
N GLY A 226 -38.97 -7.53 18.27
CA GLY A 226 -39.99 -7.99 17.33
C GLY A 226 -39.56 -8.78 16.09
N SER A 227 -38.25 -9.12 15.92
CA SER A 227 -37.76 -9.74 14.66
C SER A 227 -37.10 -11.12 14.80
N GLU A 228 -37.23 -11.80 15.93
CA GLU A 228 -36.74 -13.19 16.10
C GLU A 228 -37.85 -14.23 16.18
N ASP A 229 -38.91 -14.13 15.39
CA ASP A 229 -39.84 -15.26 15.20
C ASP A 229 -40.37 -15.29 13.75
N GLY A 230 -39.92 -16.29 13.02
CA GLY A 230 -40.60 -16.77 11.81
C GLY A 230 -39.77 -16.75 10.54
N GLU A 231 -39.15 -17.86 10.23
CA GLU A 231 -39.43 -18.64 9.03
C GLU A 231 -38.58 -19.92 8.97
N ASP A 232 -39.13 -20.98 9.54
CA ASP A 232 -38.98 -22.31 8.97
C ASP A 232 -39.74 -22.32 7.63
N GLY A 233 -39.06 -22.65 6.55
CA GLY A 233 -39.63 -22.77 5.22
C GLY A 233 -38.73 -23.61 4.34
N GLU A 234 -39.06 -24.86 4.25
CA GLU A 234 -38.48 -25.95 3.47
C GLU A 234 -38.35 -25.66 1.97
N ASP A 235 -37.41 -26.41 1.39
CA ASP A 235 -37.38 -27.02 0.05
C ASP A 235 -37.13 -26.15 -1.19
N GLY A 236 -36.11 -26.61 -1.93
CA GLY A 236 -35.92 -26.31 -3.35
C GLY A 236 -34.54 -26.72 -3.85
N GLU A 237 -34.42 -28.00 -4.17
CA GLU A 237 -33.32 -28.59 -4.93
C GLU A 237 -33.13 -27.94 -6.32
N ASP A 238 -31.95 -28.19 -6.85
CA ASP A 238 -31.53 -28.26 -8.24
C ASP A 238 -30.91 -27.00 -8.90
N GLY A 239 -29.71 -27.26 -9.42
CA GLY A 239 -29.12 -26.50 -10.52
C GLY A 239 -27.62 -26.37 -10.48
N GLU A 240 -26.92 -27.48 -10.79
CA GLU A 240 -25.55 -27.45 -11.30
C GLU A 240 -25.49 -26.55 -12.53
N GLU A 241 -24.47 -25.68 -12.57
CA GLU A 241 -23.72 -25.42 -13.81
C GLU A 241 -22.33 -24.86 -13.48
N GLU A 242 -21.36 -25.69 -13.85
CA GLU A 242 -19.96 -25.30 -14.04
C GLU A 242 -19.85 -24.25 -15.15
N GLU A 243 -19.03 -23.24 -14.96
CA GLU A 243 -18.19 -22.79 -16.05
C GLU A 243 -16.91 -22.14 -15.49
N LYS A 244 -15.82 -22.76 -15.92
CA LYS A 244 -14.45 -22.25 -15.93
C LYS A 244 -14.39 -21.06 -16.88
N ASP A 245 -13.49 -20.14 -16.60
CA ASP A 245 -12.34 -19.69 -17.40
C ASP A 245 -11.90 -18.29 -16.99
N GLU A 246 -10.65 -18.26 -16.62
CA GLU A 246 -9.52 -17.49 -17.16
C GLU A 246 -9.69 -15.95 -17.32
N LEU A 247 -8.96 -15.20 -16.55
CA LEU A 247 -7.67 -14.55 -16.91
C LEU A 247 -7.09 -13.83 -15.68
#